data_498a576311a4178e06a316a31c9a23c9
#
_entry.id   498a576311a4178e06a316a31c9a23c9
#
_cell.length_a   1.000
_cell.length_b   1.000
_cell.length_c   1.000
_cell.angle_alpha   90.00
_cell.angle_beta   90.00
_cell.angle_gamma   90.00
#
_symmetry.space_group_name_H-M   'P 1'
#
loop_
_entity.id
_entity.type
_entity.pdbx_description
1 polymer ?
#
loop_
_entity_poly.entity_id
_entity_poly.type
_entity_poly.pdbx_seq_one_letter_code
_entity_poly.pdbx_strand_id
1 'polypeptide(L)'
;MQTRFEKFASRWMQSRDYSNWVAVRTIITAITNTKTADLNTNLDYIYSDKFDLAAYMGRKLSFRDYNGQLRMPISLIQPRALISTSPQVGFLHPITDLDTLGIAPFEMKCKK
;
A
#
# COMPACT_ATOMS: atom_id res chain seq x y z
N MET A 1 12.84 -6.88 6.77
CA MET A 1 11.54 -7.50 7.09
C MET A 1 11.61 -9.01 7.01
N GLN A 2 11.97 -9.59 5.87
CA GLN A 2 12.09 -11.03 5.60
C GLN A 2 12.86 -11.80 6.69
N THR A 3 14.07 -11.37 7.03
CA THR A 3 14.92 -12.03 8.03
C THR A 3 14.29 -12.12 9.43
N ARG A 4 13.51 -11.11 9.83
CA ARG A 4 12.79 -11.13 11.12
C ARG A 4 11.64 -12.11 11.08
N PHE A 5 10.89 -12.12 9.97
CA PHE A 5 9.78 -13.05 9.78
C PHE A 5 10.26 -14.50 9.77
N GLU A 6 11.34 -14.78 9.06
CA GLU A 6 11.93 -16.12 8.96
C GLU A 6 12.38 -16.66 10.32
N LYS A 7 12.99 -15.80 11.15
CA LYS A 7 13.36 -16.18 12.54
C LYS A 7 12.13 -16.52 13.39
N PHE A 8 10.99 -15.87 13.17
CA PHE A 8 9.79 -16.09 13.95
C PHE A 8 8.94 -17.25 13.43
N ALA A 9 8.76 -17.33 12.11
CA ALA A 9 7.85 -18.27 11.46
C ALA A 9 8.54 -19.55 10.94
N SER A 10 9.89 -19.62 10.98
CA SER A 10 10.71 -20.74 10.47
C SER A 10 10.43 -21.07 8.99
N ARG A 11 9.99 -20.08 8.22
CA ARG A 11 9.73 -20.16 6.78
C ARG A 11 9.86 -18.78 6.12
N TRP A 12 9.96 -18.79 4.81
CA TRP A 12 9.98 -17.55 4.01
C TRP A 12 8.61 -16.84 4.04
N MET A 13 8.66 -15.51 4.05
CA MET A 13 7.48 -14.67 3.96
C MET A 13 6.84 -14.79 2.57
N GLN A 14 5.53 -15.00 2.55
CA GLN A 14 4.72 -15.02 1.33
C GLN A 14 3.96 -13.71 1.16
N SER A 15 3.36 -13.50 -0.02
CA SER A 15 2.56 -12.31 -0.31
C SER A 15 1.43 -12.08 0.69
N ARG A 16 0.78 -13.15 1.16
CA ARG A 16 -0.28 -13.07 2.18
C ARG A 16 0.23 -12.56 3.52
N ASP A 17 1.41 -12.98 3.94
CA ASP A 17 2.02 -12.51 5.20
C ASP A 17 2.32 -11.01 5.12
N TYR A 18 2.84 -10.57 3.98
CA TYR A 18 3.08 -9.16 3.73
C TYR A 18 1.77 -8.36 3.73
N SER A 19 0.73 -8.81 3.04
CA SER A 19 -0.57 -8.14 2.99
C SER A 19 -1.20 -8.01 4.38
N ASN A 20 -1.16 -9.07 5.17
CA ASN A 20 -1.65 -9.03 6.55
C ASN A 20 -0.86 -8.06 7.42
N TRP A 21 0.48 -8.06 7.27
CA TRP A 21 1.32 -7.10 7.98
C TRP A 21 1.00 -5.65 7.56
N VAL A 22 0.78 -5.38 6.28
CA VAL A 22 0.39 -4.06 5.78
C VAL A 22 -0.96 -3.63 6.37
N ALA A 23 -1.95 -4.52 6.41
CA ALA A 23 -3.25 -4.23 6.99
C ALA A 23 -3.16 -3.83 8.47
N VAL A 24 -2.45 -4.62 9.27
CA VAL A 24 -2.22 -4.30 10.70
C VAL A 24 -1.45 -2.99 10.84
N ARG A 25 -0.43 -2.79 10.01
CA ARG A 25 0.37 -1.56 10.03
C ARG A 25 -0.46 -0.32 9.68
N THR A 26 -1.41 -0.43 8.75
CA THR A 26 -2.34 0.64 8.38
C THR A 26 -3.18 1.06 9.60
N ILE A 27 -3.79 0.10 10.29
CA ILE A 27 -4.61 0.36 11.48
C ILE A 27 -3.77 1.03 12.59
N ILE A 28 -2.60 0.49 12.88
CA ILE A 28 -1.71 1.06 13.90
C ILE A 28 -1.30 2.49 13.53
N THR A 29 -0.97 2.75 12.25
CA THR A 29 -0.59 4.08 11.79
C THR A 29 -1.76 5.06 11.94
N ALA A 30 -2.98 4.65 11.58
CA ALA A 30 -4.17 5.47 11.74
C ALA A 30 -4.41 5.84 13.22
N ILE A 31 -4.51 4.85 14.10
CA ILE A 31 -4.75 5.05 15.54
C ILE A 31 -3.66 5.93 16.18
N THR A 32 -2.39 5.72 15.78
CA THR A 32 -1.27 6.49 16.33
C THR A 32 -1.37 7.97 15.95
N ASN A 33 -1.81 8.27 14.72
CA ASN A 33 -1.90 9.64 14.23
C ASN A 33 -3.20 10.35 14.67
N THR A 34 -4.33 9.64 14.67
CA THR A 34 -5.62 10.19 15.12
C THR A 34 -5.76 10.23 16.63
N LYS A 35 -4.96 9.42 17.34
CA LYS A 35 -5.01 9.24 18.82
C LYS A 35 -6.38 8.77 19.34
N THR A 36 -7.15 8.10 18.50
CA THR A 36 -8.45 7.53 18.86
C THR A 36 -8.64 6.15 18.25
N ALA A 37 -9.45 5.32 18.90
CA ALA A 37 -9.87 4.02 18.37
C ALA A 37 -11.22 4.09 17.61
N ASP A 38 -11.78 5.31 17.43
CA ASP A 38 -13.03 5.47 16.70
C ASP A 38 -12.86 5.05 15.23
N LEU A 39 -13.75 4.16 14.78
CA LEU A 39 -13.66 3.56 13.45
C LEU A 39 -13.80 4.60 12.33
N ASN A 40 -14.79 5.48 12.43
CA ASN A 40 -15.08 6.46 11.39
C ASN A 40 -13.93 7.46 11.23
N THR A 41 -13.45 8.00 12.35
CA THR A 41 -12.29 8.91 12.38
C THR A 41 -11.05 8.27 11.75
N ASN A 42 -10.80 6.99 12.03
CA ASN A 42 -9.66 6.28 11.46
C ASN A 42 -9.84 5.99 9.96
N LEU A 43 -11.05 5.66 9.51
CA LEU A 43 -11.34 5.46 8.08
C LEU A 43 -11.18 6.76 7.29
N ASP A 44 -11.74 7.86 7.79
CA ASP A 44 -11.59 9.19 7.17
C ASP A 44 -10.12 9.60 7.05
N TYR A 45 -9.33 9.31 8.09
CA TYR A 45 -7.89 9.57 8.05
C TYR A 45 -7.17 8.68 7.03
N ILE A 46 -7.47 7.37 6.95
CA ILE A 46 -6.84 6.43 6.02
C ILE A 46 -7.08 6.82 4.56
N TYR A 47 -8.26 7.37 4.24
CA TYR A 47 -8.61 7.83 2.89
C TYR A 47 -8.23 9.28 2.59
N SER A 48 -7.68 10.00 3.57
CA SER A 48 -7.24 11.37 3.37
C SER A 48 -5.85 11.46 2.72
N ASP A 49 -5.55 12.60 2.12
CA ASP A 49 -4.23 12.92 1.56
C ASP A 49 -3.12 13.01 2.63
N LYS A 50 -3.51 13.03 3.91
CA LYS A 50 -2.57 13.06 5.04
C LYS A 50 -2.04 11.68 5.42
N PHE A 51 -2.66 10.62 4.92
CA PHE A 51 -2.28 9.26 5.26
C PHE A 51 -1.06 8.81 4.45
N ASP A 52 0.00 8.46 5.16
CA ASP A 52 1.24 7.95 4.62
C ASP A 52 1.62 6.63 5.30
N LEU A 53 1.74 5.56 4.55
CA LEU A 53 2.14 4.26 5.06
C LEU A 53 3.57 3.89 4.62
N ALA A 54 4.46 3.75 5.58
CA ALA A 54 5.79 3.18 5.35
C ALA A 54 5.73 1.65 5.36
N ALA A 55 5.88 1.03 4.18
CA ALA A 55 5.68 -0.40 3.98
C ALA A 55 6.84 -1.10 3.24
N TYR A 56 8.06 -0.61 3.37
CA TYR A 56 9.28 -1.18 2.75
C TYR A 56 9.26 -1.27 1.22
N MET A 57 8.47 -0.42 0.55
CA MET A 57 8.38 -0.37 -0.91
C MET A 57 9.23 0.75 -1.55
N GLY A 58 10.15 1.34 -0.78
CA GLY A 58 11.01 2.43 -1.23
C GLY A 58 10.29 3.79 -1.29
N ARG A 59 9.00 3.82 -1.04
CA ARG A 59 8.16 5.03 -1.03
C ARG A 59 6.97 4.87 -0.08
N LYS A 60 6.36 5.97 0.28
CA LYS A 60 5.15 5.99 1.09
C LYS A 60 3.96 5.55 0.25
N LEU A 61 3.07 4.79 0.86
CA LEU A 61 1.86 4.27 0.24
C LEU A 61 0.64 4.99 0.79
N SER A 62 -0.41 5.10 -0.03
CA SER A 62 -1.71 5.67 0.34
C SER A 62 -2.84 4.86 -0.29
N PHE A 63 -4.08 5.14 0.10
CA PHE A 63 -5.24 4.48 -0.48
C PHE A 63 -5.93 5.37 -1.50
N ARG A 64 -6.57 4.76 -2.49
CA ARG A 64 -7.48 5.45 -3.39
C ARG A 64 -8.80 5.68 -2.67
N ASP A 65 -9.26 6.91 -2.62
CA ASP A 65 -10.49 7.31 -1.95
C ASP A 65 -11.75 6.74 -2.63
N TYR A 66 -11.73 6.60 -3.97
CA TYR A 66 -12.89 6.15 -4.76
C TYR A 66 -13.09 4.62 -4.75
N ASN A 67 -12.08 3.80 -4.47
CA ASN A 67 -12.22 2.34 -4.47
C ASN A 67 -11.57 1.63 -3.28
N GLY A 68 -10.86 2.35 -2.43
CA GLY A 68 -10.16 1.79 -1.27
C GLY A 68 -8.93 0.96 -1.59
N GLN A 69 -8.46 0.98 -2.83
CA GLN A 69 -7.27 0.22 -3.22
C GLN A 69 -6.00 0.89 -2.73
N LEU A 70 -5.08 0.10 -2.17
CA LEU A 70 -3.76 0.58 -1.79
C LEU A 70 -2.94 0.89 -3.05
N ARG A 71 -2.43 2.12 -3.16
CA ARG A 71 -1.46 2.54 -4.17
C ARG A 71 -0.11 1.94 -3.83
N MET A 72 0.33 0.98 -4.62
CA MET A 72 1.57 0.25 -4.38
C MET A 72 2.35 0.04 -5.68
N PRO A 73 3.68 0.23 -5.68
CA PRO A 73 4.48 -0.07 -6.85
C PRO A 73 4.50 -1.58 -7.13
N ILE A 74 4.63 -1.95 -8.38
CA ILE A 74 4.76 -3.35 -8.80
C ILE A 74 6.23 -3.64 -9.08
N SER A 75 6.79 -4.60 -8.37
CA SER A 75 8.16 -5.07 -8.59
C SER A 75 8.21 -6.03 -9.78
N LEU A 76 9.07 -5.72 -10.74
CA LEU A 76 9.40 -6.59 -11.86
C LEU A 76 10.62 -7.42 -11.48
N ILE A 77 10.40 -8.70 -11.29
CA ILE A 77 11.43 -9.62 -10.79
C ILE A 77 11.73 -10.76 -11.79
N GLN A 78 12.93 -11.27 -11.74
CA GLN A 78 13.29 -12.58 -12.26
C GLN A 78 13.75 -13.48 -11.11
N PRO A 79 13.96 -14.80 -11.30
CA PRO A 79 14.06 -15.76 -10.19
C PRO A 79 15.05 -15.45 -9.07
N ARG A 80 15.98 -14.53 -9.25
CA ARG A 80 16.97 -14.18 -8.21
C ARG A 80 17.28 -12.69 -8.12
N ALA A 81 16.56 -11.83 -8.84
CA ALA A 81 16.84 -10.39 -8.85
C ALA A 81 15.60 -9.55 -9.07
N LEU A 82 15.55 -8.39 -8.39
CA LEU A 82 14.68 -7.30 -8.75
C LEU A 82 15.25 -6.61 -9.99
N ILE A 83 14.47 -6.57 -11.09
CA ILE A 83 14.89 -5.91 -12.32
C ILE A 83 14.53 -4.44 -12.28
N SER A 84 13.29 -4.15 -11.92
CA SER A 84 12.75 -2.79 -11.92
C SER A 84 11.51 -2.70 -11.05
N THR A 85 11.03 -1.48 -10.84
CA THR A 85 9.77 -1.23 -10.15
C THR A 85 8.89 -0.35 -11.03
N SER A 86 7.65 -0.75 -11.28
CA SER A 86 6.68 0.05 -12.01
C SER A 86 5.84 0.87 -11.02
N PRO A 87 5.45 2.12 -11.33
CA PRO A 87 5.68 2.84 -12.58
C PRO A 87 7.09 3.39 -12.75
N GLN A 88 7.54 3.53 -13.99
CA GLN A 88 8.84 4.08 -14.34
C GLN A 88 8.72 5.53 -14.82
N VAL A 89 9.84 6.27 -14.74
CA VAL A 89 9.94 7.63 -15.30
C VAL A 89 9.55 7.63 -16.77
N GLY A 90 8.69 8.56 -17.18
CA GLY A 90 8.12 8.64 -18.54
C GLY A 90 6.74 8.00 -18.68
N PHE A 91 6.29 7.21 -17.70
CA PHE A 91 4.97 6.57 -17.66
C PHE A 91 4.23 6.92 -16.36
N LEU A 92 4.47 8.10 -15.83
CA LEU A 92 3.90 8.52 -14.55
C LEU A 92 2.53 9.17 -14.75
N HIS A 93 1.62 8.90 -13.84
CA HIS A 93 0.33 9.56 -13.80
C HIS A 93 0.48 11.03 -13.36
N PRO A 94 -0.29 11.99 -13.94
CA PRO A 94 -0.14 13.42 -13.64
C PRO A 94 -0.36 13.81 -12.18
N ILE A 95 -1.24 13.10 -11.46
CA ILE A 95 -1.59 13.43 -10.06
C ILE A 95 -0.70 12.66 -9.08
N THR A 96 -0.71 11.33 -9.18
CA THR A 96 0.20 10.47 -8.44
C THR A 96 0.73 9.38 -9.34
N ASP A 97 2.04 9.20 -9.35
CA ASP A 97 2.69 8.18 -10.17
C ASP A 97 2.15 6.76 -9.93
N LEU A 98 1.71 6.45 -8.71
CA LEU A 98 1.15 5.15 -8.35
C LEU A 98 -0.27 4.91 -8.89
N ASP A 99 -0.99 5.93 -9.34
CA ASP A 99 -2.30 5.78 -9.96
C ASP A 99 -2.23 5.27 -11.41
N THR A 100 -1.06 5.29 -12.03
CA THR A 100 -0.81 4.67 -13.34
C THR A 100 -1.16 3.17 -13.36
N LEU A 101 -1.15 2.51 -12.21
CA LEU A 101 -1.32 1.07 -12.06
C LEU A 101 -2.74 0.66 -11.62
N GLY A 102 -3.73 1.50 -11.82
CA GLY A 102 -5.07 1.23 -11.34
C GLY A 102 -6.16 1.57 -12.35
N ILE A 103 -7.38 1.17 -11.99
CA ILE A 103 -8.59 1.52 -12.71
C ILE A 103 -8.90 3.00 -12.43
N ALA A 104 -9.15 3.78 -13.48
CA ALA A 104 -9.52 5.18 -13.34
C ALA A 104 -10.94 5.33 -12.75
N PRO A 105 -11.26 6.44 -12.07
CA PRO A 105 -12.58 6.64 -11.47
C PRO A 105 -13.75 6.48 -12.42
N PHE A 106 -13.60 6.90 -13.69
CA PHE A 106 -14.65 6.80 -14.71
C PHE A 106 -14.86 5.37 -15.24
N GLU A 107 -13.91 4.46 -15.03
CA GLU A 107 -13.99 3.05 -15.39
C GLU A 107 -14.67 2.20 -14.30
N MET A 108 -14.87 2.78 -13.12
CA MET A 108 -15.45 2.09 -11.98
C MET A 108 -16.94 1.85 -12.18
N LYS A 109 -17.35 0.57 -12.12
CA LYS A 109 -18.75 0.15 -12.12
C LYS A 109 -19.36 0.04 -10.72
N CYS A 110 -18.52 -0.07 -9.69
CA CYS A 110 -18.97 -0.16 -8.30
C CYS A 110 -19.08 1.24 -7.69
N LYS A 111 -20.25 1.54 -7.12
CA LYS A 111 -20.45 2.71 -6.25
C LYS A 111 -20.10 2.31 -4.82
N LYS A 112 -19.39 3.17 -4.11
CA LYS A 112 -19.24 3.09 -2.65
C LYS A 112 -20.57 3.23 -1.95
#